data_c950a3b7e02629823f0f087284303558
#
_entry.id   c950a3b7e02629823f0f087284303558
#
_cell.length_a   1.000
_cell.length_b   1.000
_cell.length_c   1.000
_cell.angle_alpha   90.00
_cell.angle_beta   90.00
_cell.angle_gamma   90.00
#
_symmetry.space_group_name_H-M   'P 1'
#
loop_
_entity.id
_entity.type
_entity.pdbx_description
1 polymer ?
#
loop_
_entity_poly.entity_id
_entity_poly.type
_entity_poly.pdbx_seq_one_letter_code
_entity_poly.pdbx_strand_id
1 'polypeptide(L)'
;MKKLMIITLALASVFTSASAQLLYKISGKDLKSPSYIVGTYHLAPVSFVNNIDGIQDALSNTEQVCGELDISDMKKPENMQKMATAMLLPDGKTLKSILTKDEYTRLNKLLKDLTNADMSNPMVEAQFGNITPQALNTQLSLLMSLKRARGFDPTQSFDDYFQKFAKRNNEPVIGLETVDKQIEILFKSIPLERQKQLLMCLVDNTEYYDMITERLTDAYFAQDMEKLEQVLN
;
A
#
# COMPACT_ATOMS: atom_id res chain seq x y z
N MET A 1 41.17 26.34 -55.22
CA MET A 1 39.86 25.72 -54.99
C MET A 1 39.92 24.96 -53.65
N LYS A 2 39.42 25.57 -52.59
CA LYS A 2 39.40 24.97 -51.27
C LYS A 2 38.16 24.10 -51.14
N LYS A 3 38.33 22.78 -50.95
CA LYS A 3 37.22 21.85 -50.68
C LYS A 3 36.82 22.02 -49.24
N LEU A 4 35.62 22.52 -49.02
CA LEU A 4 34.97 22.62 -47.73
C LEU A 4 34.42 21.21 -47.38
N MET A 5 35.05 20.56 -46.41
CA MET A 5 34.59 19.25 -45.92
C MET A 5 33.59 19.50 -44.81
N ILE A 6 32.32 19.32 -45.11
CA ILE A 6 31.21 19.39 -44.11
C ILE A 6 31.20 18.06 -43.38
N ILE A 7 31.65 18.09 -42.14
CA ILE A 7 31.51 16.95 -41.21
C ILE A 7 30.11 17.08 -40.61
N THR A 8 29.17 16.31 -41.14
CA THR A 8 27.82 16.15 -40.54
C THR A 8 28.01 15.25 -39.31
N LEU A 9 28.06 15.86 -38.11
CA LEU A 9 28.06 15.14 -36.86
C LEU A 9 26.61 14.66 -36.63
N ALA A 10 26.34 13.41 -36.98
CA ALA A 10 25.09 12.75 -36.62
C ALA A 10 25.09 12.53 -35.11
N LEU A 11 24.46 13.44 -34.37
CA LEU A 11 24.06 13.17 -32.99
C LEU A 11 23.00 12.05 -33.05
N ALA A 12 23.44 10.81 -32.94
CA ALA A 12 22.55 9.71 -32.57
C ALA A 12 22.09 9.97 -31.13
N SER A 13 20.99 10.67 -30.99
CA SER A 13 20.25 10.72 -29.73
C SER A 13 19.77 9.29 -29.45
N VAL A 14 20.54 8.55 -28.66
CA VAL A 14 20.05 7.32 -28.07
C VAL A 14 18.95 7.75 -27.12
N PHE A 15 17.71 7.79 -27.60
CA PHE A 15 16.56 7.78 -26.75
C PHE A 15 16.57 6.41 -26.06
N THR A 16 17.28 6.32 -24.92
CA THR A 16 16.97 5.29 -23.95
C THR A 16 15.56 5.64 -23.49
N SER A 17 14.58 4.92 -24.02
CA SER A 17 13.26 4.87 -23.40
C SER A 17 13.55 4.53 -21.95
N ALA A 18 13.42 5.52 -21.06
CA ALA A 18 13.37 5.23 -19.63
C ALA A 18 12.12 4.38 -19.45
N SER A 19 12.29 3.06 -19.51
CA SER A 19 11.24 2.15 -19.12
C SER A 19 10.90 2.55 -17.69
N ALA A 20 9.71 3.07 -17.49
CA ALA A 20 9.22 3.38 -16.17
C ALA A 20 9.22 2.05 -15.40
N GLN A 21 9.99 1.98 -14.33
CA GLN A 21 10.24 0.75 -13.58
C GLN A 21 9.89 0.97 -12.12
N LEU A 22 9.53 -0.12 -11.44
CA LEU A 22 9.27 -0.07 -10.00
C LEU A 22 10.54 0.11 -9.16
N LEU A 23 11.72 -0.10 -9.74
CA LEU A 23 13.02 0.05 -9.08
C LEU A 23 13.78 1.25 -9.64
N TYR A 24 14.16 2.18 -8.78
CA TYR A 24 14.98 3.34 -9.09
C TYR A 24 16.34 3.25 -8.44
N LYS A 25 17.41 3.46 -9.21
CA LYS A 25 18.78 3.57 -8.72
C LYS A 25 19.14 5.04 -8.54
N ILE A 26 19.54 5.41 -7.35
CA ILE A 26 20.04 6.75 -7.02
C ILE A 26 21.57 6.67 -6.92
N SER A 27 22.25 7.41 -7.78
CA SER A 27 23.71 7.53 -7.78
C SER A 27 24.12 8.98 -7.98
N GLY A 28 25.29 9.35 -7.45
CA GLY A 28 25.79 10.71 -7.58
C GLY A 28 27.27 10.80 -7.29
N LYS A 29 27.88 11.91 -7.66
CA LYS A 29 29.35 12.13 -7.55
C LYS A 29 29.86 11.99 -6.11
N ASP A 30 29.04 12.37 -5.13
CA ASP A 30 29.40 12.38 -3.71
C ASP A 30 28.88 11.13 -2.94
N LEU A 31 28.22 10.20 -3.63
CA LEU A 31 27.78 8.93 -3.05
C LEU A 31 28.83 7.86 -3.27
N LYS A 32 29.27 7.20 -2.19
CA LYS A 32 30.24 6.10 -2.25
C LYS A 32 29.68 4.85 -2.92
N SER A 33 28.38 4.59 -2.72
CA SER A 33 27.60 3.49 -3.29
C SER A 33 26.21 3.99 -3.66
N PRO A 34 25.53 3.34 -4.61
CA PRO A 34 24.18 3.70 -4.97
C PRO A 34 23.19 3.35 -3.88
N SER A 35 22.08 4.08 -3.82
CA SER A 35 20.86 3.71 -3.11
C SER A 35 19.78 3.31 -4.09
N TYR A 36 18.77 2.58 -3.62
CA TYR A 36 17.67 2.12 -4.45
C TYR A 36 16.35 2.45 -3.79
N ILE A 37 15.36 2.82 -4.59
CA ILE A 37 13.96 2.97 -4.16
C ILE A 37 13.15 1.97 -4.97
N VAL A 38 12.32 1.18 -4.28
CA VAL A 38 11.39 0.24 -4.91
C VAL A 38 9.96 0.63 -4.56
N GLY A 39 9.10 0.73 -5.59
CA GLY A 39 7.67 0.89 -5.40
C GLY A 39 7.03 -0.43 -4.99
N THR A 40 6.38 -0.46 -3.83
CA THR A 40 5.72 -1.65 -3.31
C THR A 40 4.19 -1.56 -3.46
N TYR A 41 3.53 -2.70 -3.51
CA TYR A 41 2.07 -2.81 -3.54
C TYR A 41 1.62 -3.89 -2.57
N HIS A 42 0.87 -3.50 -1.55
CA HIS A 42 0.48 -4.40 -0.46
C HIS A 42 -0.34 -5.62 -0.89
N LEU A 43 -0.98 -5.58 -2.07
CA LEU A 43 -1.76 -6.70 -2.61
C LEU A 43 -0.99 -7.54 -3.62
N ALA A 44 0.26 -7.20 -3.91
CA ALA A 44 1.09 -8.01 -4.78
C ALA A 44 1.64 -9.24 -4.04
N PRO A 45 1.64 -10.42 -4.70
CA PRO A 45 2.28 -11.60 -4.14
C PRO A 45 3.79 -11.39 -4.03
N VAL A 46 4.39 -11.84 -2.94
CA VAL A 46 5.85 -11.70 -2.70
C VAL A 46 6.69 -12.28 -3.83
N SER A 47 6.18 -13.33 -4.51
CA SER A 47 6.85 -13.91 -5.68
C SER A 47 7.09 -12.90 -6.82
N PHE A 48 6.28 -11.83 -6.90
CA PHE A 48 6.43 -10.78 -7.91
C PHE A 48 7.71 -9.95 -7.72
N VAL A 49 8.30 -9.93 -6.53
CA VAL A 49 9.61 -9.27 -6.30
C VAL A 49 10.65 -9.73 -7.34
N ASN A 50 10.65 -11.01 -7.71
CA ASN A 50 11.58 -11.55 -8.69
C ASN A 50 11.33 -11.09 -10.14
N ASN A 51 10.18 -10.47 -10.41
CA ASN A 51 9.83 -9.90 -11.71
C ASN A 51 10.24 -8.43 -11.84
N ILE A 52 10.78 -7.83 -10.77
CA ILE A 52 11.28 -6.46 -10.80
C ILE A 52 12.73 -6.50 -11.30
N ASP A 53 12.94 -5.95 -12.48
CA ASP A 53 14.25 -5.95 -13.12
C ASP A 53 15.32 -5.27 -12.23
N GLY A 54 16.45 -5.96 -12.04
CA GLY A 54 17.58 -5.45 -11.24
C GLY A 54 17.40 -5.55 -9.72
N ILE A 55 16.28 -6.06 -9.22
CA ILE A 55 16.02 -6.11 -7.76
C ILE A 55 17.03 -6.98 -7.01
N GLN A 56 17.44 -8.10 -7.57
CA GLN A 56 18.42 -8.99 -6.93
C GLN A 56 19.82 -8.35 -6.88
N ASP A 57 20.21 -7.63 -7.93
CA ASP A 57 21.45 -6.87 -7.95
C ASP A 57 21.40 -5.72 -6.94
N ALA A 58 20.26 -5.02 -6.83
CA ALA A 58 20.08 -3.97 -5.83
C ALA A 58 20.23 -4.53 -4.41
N LEU A 59 19.55 -5.63 -4.10
CA LEU A 59 19.64 -6.30 -2.80
C LEU A 59 21.07 -6.75 -2.47
N SER A 60 21.80 -7.25 -3.45
CA SER A 60 23.18 -7.72 -3.26
C SER A 60 24.21 -6.58 -3.08
N ASN A 61 23.83 -5.35 -3.45
CA ASN A 61 24.71 -4.18 -3.42
C ASN A 61 24.30 -3.14 -2.38
N THR A 62 23.36 -3.48 -1.49
CA THR A 62 22.93 -2.62 -0.38
C THR A 62 23.43 -3.21 0.95
N GLU A 63 23.59 -2.33 1.94
CA GLU A 63 24.10 -2.69 3.28
C GLU A 63 23.03 -2.46 4.37
N GLN A 64 21.83 -2.03 3.96
CA GLN A 64 20.69 -1.80 4.87
C GLN A 64 19.38 -1.76 4.09
N VAL A 65 18.29 -2.04 4.79
CA VAL A 65 16.92 -1.85 4.28
C VAL A 65 16.22 -0.79 5.10
N CYS A 66 15.60 0.17 4.40
CA CYS A 66 14.74 1.18 4.99
C CYS A 66 13.30 0.92 4.53
N GLY A 67 12.42 0.61 5.46
CA GLY A 67 10.99 0.43 5.20
C GLY A 67 10.17 1.55 5.83
N GLU A 68 8.88 1.56 5.57
CA GLU A 68 7.96 2.49 6.23
C GLU A 68 8.00 2.33 7.75
N LEU A 69 7.95 1.08 8.21
CA LEU A 69 8.14 0.69 9.61
C LEU A 69 9.15 -0.47 9.71
N ASP A 70 9.82 -0.59 10.84
CA ASP A 70 10.40 -1.89 11.22
C ASP A 70 9.26 -2.83 11.65
N ILE A 71 9.04 -3.88 10.86
CA ILE A 71 7.97 -4.86 11.12
C ILE A 71 8.17 -5.56 12.47
N SER A 72 9.41 -5.66 12.96
CA SER A 72 9.64 -6.23 14.31
C SER A 72 9.09 -5.34 15.42
N ASP A 73 9.08 -4.02 15.22
CA ASP A 73 8.44 -3.08 16.14
C ASP A 73 6.92 -3.22 16.12
N MET A 74 6.32 -3.37 14.93
CA MET A 74 4.89 -3.64 14.80
C MET A 74 4.44 -4.91 15.54
N LYS A 75 5.28 -5.94 15.55
CA LYS A 75 4.98 -7.24 16.19
C LYS A 75 5.17 -7.24 17.72
N LYS A 76 5.65 -6.16 18.32
CA LYS A 76 5.72 -6.04 19.78
C LYS A 76 4.32 -5.98 20.38
N PRO A 77 4.04 -6.74 21.48
CA PRO A 77 2.70 -6.80 22.08
C PRO A 77 2.12 -5.43 22.43
N GLU A 78 2.94 -4.52 22.95
CA GLU A 78 2.54 -3.15 23.29
C GLU A 78 2.11 -2.35 22.07
N ASN A 79 2.79 -2.51 20.93
CA ASN A 79 2.46 -1.80 19.70
C ASN A 79 1.22 -2.41 19.01
N MET A 80 1.07 -3.72 19.04
CA MET A 80 -0.15 -4.39 18.60
C MET A 80 -1.37 -3.91 19.41
N GLN A 81 -1.22 -3.81 20.74
CA GLN A 81 -2.28 -3.31 21.61
C GLN A 81 -2.61 -1.84 21.33
N LYS A 82 -1.60 -0.97 21.12
CA LYS A 82 -1.83 0.44 20.73
C LYS A 82 -2.60 0.54 19.43
N MET A 83 -2.20 -0.23 18.40
CA MET A 83 -2.88 -0.25 17.10
C MET A 83 -4.33 -0.71 17.25
N ALA A 84 -4.56 -1.84 17.93
CA ALA A 84 -5.91 -2.35 18.17
C ALA A 84 -6.80 -1.32 18.89
N THR A 85 -6.26 -0.64 19.92
CA THR A 85 -6.98 0.39 20.67
C THR A 85 -7.30 1.61 19.79
N ALA A 86 -6.36 2.03 18.93
CA ALA A 86 -6.56 3.17 18.03
C ALA A 86 -7.63 2.93 16.97
N MET A 87 -7.90 1.68 16.66
CA MET A 87 -8.96 1.30 15.72
C MET A 87 -10.36 1.33 16.34
N LEU A 88 -10.49 1.46 17.66
CA LEU A 88 -11.79 1.45 18.34
C LEU A 88 -12.43 2.83 18.37
N LEU A 89 -13.76 2.87 18.27
CA LEU A 89 -14.53 4.07 18.53
C LEU A 89 -14.41 4.48 20.01
N PRO A 90 -14.27 5.78 20.29
CA PRO A 90 -14.20 6.27 21.68
C PRO A 90 -15.52 6.15 22.41
N ASP A 91 -15.45 6.19 23.75
CA ASP A 91 -16.62 6.34 24.64
C ASP A 91 -17.68 5.24 24.51
N GLY A 92 -17.29 4.03 24.12
CA GLY A 92 -18.22 2.92 23.93
C GLY A 92 -19.21 3.11 22.78
N LYS A 93 -18.94 4.05 21.86
CA LYS A 93 -19.73 4.24 20.64
C LYS A 93 -19.63 3.02 19.73
N THR A 94 -20.65 2.85 18.91
CA THR A 94 -20.71 1.81 17.87
C THR A 94 -21.03 2.45 16.52
N LEU A 95 -20.72 1.76 15.42
CA LEU A 95 -21.12 2.21 14.08
C LEU A 95 -22.62 2.47 14.01
N LYS A 96 -23.43 1.62 14.67
CA LYS A 96 -24.89 1.80 14.76
C LYS A 96 -25.30 3.10 15.47
N SER A 97 -24.49 3.57 16.43
CA SER A 97 -24.80 4.81 17.18
C SER A 97 -24.36 6.08 16.46
N ILE A 98 -23.42 6.00 15.52
CA ILE A 98 -22.88 7.17 14.82
C ILE A 98 -23.34 7.30 13.37
N LEU A 99 -23.84 6.23 12.75
CA LEU A 99 -24.44 6.23 11.41
C LEU A 99 -25.94 6.47 11.48
N THR A 100 -26.51 7.12 10.47
CA THR A 100 -27.96 7.16 10.30
C THR A 100 -28.51 5.76 9.99
N LYS A 101 -29.79 5.56 10.17
CA LYS A 101 -30.44 4.26 9.86
C LYS A 101 -30.19 3.83 8.40
N ASP A 102 -30.24 4.78 7.48
CA ASP A 102 -30.03 4.52 6.06
C ASP A 102 -28.58 4.15 5.76
N GLU A 103 -27.60 4.90 6.25
CA GLU A 103 -26.17 4.60 6.12
C GLU A 103 -25.85 3.21 6.69
N TYR A 104 -26.37 2.91 7.88
CA TYR A 104 -26.17 1.61 8.53
C TYR A 104 -26.79 0.47 7.71
N THR A 105 -27.93 0.70 7.06
CA THR A 105 -28.57 -0.30 6.18
C THR A 105 -27.73 -0.57 4.94
N ARG A 106 -27.20 0.47 4.29
CA ARG A 106 -26.31 0.30 3.11
C ARG A 106 -25.01 -0.40 3.48
N LEU A 107 -24.40 -0.02 4.60
CA LEU A 107 -23.21 -0.71 5.11
C LEU A 107 -23.47 -2.20 5.36
N ASN A 108 -24.59 -2.54 5.99
CA ASN A 108 -24.96 -3.94 6.24
C ASN A 108 -25.18 -4.73 4.94
N LYS A 109 -25.74 -4.10 3.91
CA LYS A 109 -25.87 -4.71 2.59
C LYS A 109 -24.49 -5.04 2.02
N LEU A 110 -23.56 -4.09 2.04
CA LEU A 110 -22.19 -4.33 1.54
C LEU A 110 -21.48 -5.42 2.33
N LEU A 111 -21.57 -5.41 3.67
CA LEU A 111 -20.99 -6.49 4.49
C LEU A 111 -21.54 -7.85 4.10
N LYS A 112 -22.87 -7.95 3.92
CA LYS A 112 -23.51 -9.20 3.51
C LYS A 112 -23.03 -9.66 2.13
N ASP A 113 -22.87 -8.73 1.19
CA ASP A 113 -22.38 -9.04 -0.17
C ASP A 113 -20.91 -9.49 -0.18
N LEU A 114 -20.10 -9.01 0.79
CA LEU A 114 -18.69 -9.35 0.91
C LEU A 114 -18.42 -10.61 1.74
N THR A 115 -19.19 -10.82 2.81
CA THR A 115 -18.88 -11.85 3.83
C THR A 115 -19.98 -12.87 4.02
N ASN A 116 -21.11 -12.76 3.30
CA ASN A 116 -22.34 -13.52 3.46
C ASN A 116 -23.07 -13.32 4.83
N ALA A 117 -22.64 -12.30 5.60
CA ALA A 117 -23.25 -11.96 6.88
C ALA A 117 -23.22 -10.43 7.10
N ASP A 118 -24.08 -9.91 7.95
CA ASP A 118 -24.15 -8.50 8.32
C ASP A 118 -24.05 -8.32 9.86
N MET A 119 -24.19 -7.09 10.35
CA MET A 119 -24.09 -6.77 11.77
C MET A 119 -25.21 -7.38 12.64
N SER A 120 -26.17 -8.08 12.07
CA SER A 120 -27.12 -8.89 12.87
C SER A 120 -26.49 -10.21 13.33
N ASN A 121 -25.40 -10.63 12.70
CA ASN A 121 -24.61 -11.75 13.14
C ASN A 121 -23.66 -11.30 14.28
N PRO A 122 -23.71 -11.93 15.47
CA PRO A 122 -22.90 -11.54 16.62
C PRO A 122 -21.38 -11.54 16.36
N MET A 123 -20.87 -12.40 15.49
CA MET A 123 -19.45 -12.45 15.15
C MET A 123 -19.04 -11.24 14.29
N VAL A 124 -19.88 -10.85 13.33
CA VAL A 124 -19.65 -9.68 12.49
C VAL A 124 -19.76 -8.40 13.33
N GLU A 125 -20.76 -8.32 14.23
CA GLU A 125 -20.90 -7.20 15.14
C GLU A 125 -19.71 -7.08 16.10
N ALA A 126 -19.24 -8.19 16.66
CA ALA A 126 -18.07 -8.20 17.53
C ALA A 126 -16.78 -7.76 16.80
N GLN A 127 -16.65 -8.10 15.52
CA GLN A 127 -15.50 -7.74 14.71
C GLN A 127 -15.52 -6.28 14.22
N PHE A 128 -16.65 -5.79 13.79
CA PHE A 128 -16.76 -4.51 13.08
C PHE A 128 -17.58 -3.45 13.81
N GLY A 129 -18.44 -3.84 14.76
CA GLY A 129 -19.48 -2.96 15.31
C GLY A 129 -18.95 -1.75 16.09
N ASN A 130 -17.76 -1.84 16.68
CA ASN A 130 -17.16 -0.81 17.54
C ASN A 130 -15.84 -0.24 17.02
N ILE A 131 -15.44 -0.57 15.79
CA ILE A 131 -14.25 0.03 15.17
C ILE A 131 -14.56 1.37 14.53
N THR A 132 -13.54 2.21 14.36
CA THR A 132 -13.68 3.50 13.69
C THR A 132 -14.09 3.32 12.22
N PRO A 133 -14.83 4.28 11.62
CA PRO A 133 -15.17 4.22 10.21
C PRO A 133 -13.92 4.12 9.31
N GLN A 134 -12.80 4.74 9.69
CA GLN A 134 -11.54 4.63 8.97
C GLN A 134 -10.98 3.20 9.00
N ALA A 135 -10.98 2.56 10.17
CA ALA A 135 -10.54 1.18 10.30
C ALA A 135 -11.41 0.23 9.48
N LEU A 136 -12.74 0.42 9.52
CA LEU A 136 -13.67 -0.35 8.71
C LEU A 136 -13.46 -0.10 7.21
N ASN A 137 -13.29 1.15 6.80
CA ASN A 137 -13.01 1.50 5.41
C ASN A 137 -11.78 0.74 4.87
N THR A 138 -10.69 0.72 5.64
CA THR A 138 -9.48 -0.04 5.28
C THR A 138 -9.76 -1.53 5.16
N GLN A 139 -10.50 -2.12 6.09
CA GLN A 139 -10.83 -3.56 6.06
C GLN A 139 -11.76 -3.93 4.89
N LEU A 140 -12.77 -3.09 4.59
CA LEU A 140 -13.65 -3.31 3.44
C LEU A 140 -12.89 -3.18 2.13
N SER A 141 -12.03 -2.17 1.99
CA SER A 141 -11.17 -2.01 0.82
C SER A 141 -10.29 -3.24 0.60
N LEU A 142 -9.69 -3.78 1.66
CA LEU A 142 -8.93 -5.02 1.59
C LEU A 142 -9.79 -6.21 1.15
N LEU A 143 -10.96 -6.41 1.76
CA LEU A 143 -11.87 -7.50 1.41
C LEU A 143 -12.33 -7.44 -0.06
N MET A 144 -12.63 -6.23 -0.56
CA MET A 144 -12.97 -6.02 -1.97
C MET A 144 -11.78 -6.37 -2.88
N SER A 145 -10.59 -5.90 -2.52
CA SER A 145 -9.37 -6.14 -3.30
C SER A 145 -8.96 -7.61 -3.35
N LEU A 146 -9.21 -8.37 -2.29
CA LEU A 146 -8.90 -9.82 -2.22
C LEU A 146 -9.64 -10.64 -3.29
N LYS A 147 -10.81 -10.18 -3.75
CA LYS A 147 -11.52 -10.84 -4.86
C LYS A 147 -10.72 -10.86 -6.16
N ARG A 148 -9.79 -9.92 -6.32
CA ARG A 148 -8.96 -9.72 -7.52
C ARG A 148 -7.47 -10.02 -7.30
N ALA A 149 -7.07 -10.21 -6.06
CA ALA A 149 -5.67 -10.42 -5.67
C ALA A 149 -5.16 -11.78 -6.18
N ARG A 150 -4.43 -11.76 -7.28
CA ARG A 150 -3.84 -12.95 -7.91
C ARG A 150 -2.65 -13.47 -7.10
N GLY A 151 -2.84 -14.55 -6.34
CA GLY A 151 -1.76 -15.17 -5.57
C GLY A 151 -1.32 -14.39 -4.33
N PHE A 152 -2.11 -13.42 -3.89
CA PHE A 152 -1.86 -12.68 -2.66
C PHE A 152 -1.95 -13.59 -1.43
N ASP A 153 -0.95 -13.50 -0.58
CA ASP A 153 -0.90 -14.16 0.73
C ASP A 153 -0.82 -13.09 1.82
N PRO A 154 -1.87 -12.91 2.65
CA PRO A 154 -1.88 -11.87 3.69
C PRO A 154 -0.83 -12.07 4.79
N THR A 155 -0.18 -13.22 4.84
CA THR A 155 0.91 -13.51 5.79
C THR A 155 2.27 -13.06 5.30
N GLN A 156 2.36 -12.58 4.05
CA GLN A 156 3.58 -12.16 3.38
C GLN A 156 3.39 -10.79 2.74
N SER A 157 4.39 -9.92 2.87
CA SER A 157 4.41 -8.63 2.21
C SER A 157 5.80 -8.36 1.61
N PHE A 158 5.88 -7.39 0.69
CA PHE A 158 7.17 -6.93 0.17
C PHE A 158 8.06 -6.40 1.27
N ASP A 159 7.49 -5.60 2.19
CA ASP A 159 8.24 -5.05 3.32
C ASP A 159 8.83 -6.15 4.21
N ASP A 160 8.05 -7.19 4.52
CA ASP A 160 8.52 -8.34 5.29
C ASP A 160 9.60 -9.13 4.52
N TYR A 161 9.47 -9.25 3.21
CA TYR A 161 10.48 -9.89 2.35
C TYR A 161 11.82 -9.16 2.40
N PHE A 162 11.82 -7.84 2.16
CA PHE A 162 13.04 -7.04 2.17
C PHE A 162 13.68 -6.97 3.54
N GLN A 163 12.90 -6.80 4.60
CA GLN A 163 13.41 -6.78 5.97
C GLN A 163 13.94 -8.14 6.42
N LYS A 164 13.31 -9.24 6.00
CA LYS A 164 13.84 -10.59 6.25
C LYS A 164 15.13 -10.84 5.47
N PHE A 165 15.25 -10.31 4.26
CA PHE A 165 16.49 -10.37 3.48
C PHE A 165 17.64 -9.69 4.24
N ALA A 166 17.45 -8.44 4.66
CA ALA A 166 18.44 -7.70 5.45
C ALA A 166 18.84 -8.45 6.73
N LYS A 167 17.86 -8.92 7.50
CA LYS A 167 18.11 -9.65 8.75
C LYS A 167 18.92 -10.95 8.54
N ARG A 168 18.68 -11.67 7.43
CA ARG A 168 19.46 -12.87 7.09
C ARG A 168 20.92 -12.57 6.75
N ASN A 169 21.17 -11.38 6.20
CA ASN A 169 22.51 -10.90 5.84
C ASN A 169 23.19 -10.12 6.98
N ASN A 170 22.57 -10.03 8.17
CA ASN A 170 23.00 -9.20 9.30
C ASN A 170 23.10 -7.70 8.96
N GLU A 171 22.23 -7.24 8.08
CA GLU A 171 22.12 -5.84 7.68
C GLU A 171 21.10 -5.11 8.57
N PRO A 172 21.31 -3.82 8.87
CA PRO A 172 20.34 -3.01 9.61
C PRO A 172 19.00 -2.87 8.88
N VAL A 173 17.93 -2.88 9.67
CA VAL A 173 16.59 -2.47 9.22
C VAL A 173 16.24 -1.16 9.90
N ILE A 174 15.77 -0.19 9.14
CA ILE A 174 15.39 1.15 9.62
C ILE A 174 13.93 1.40 9.21
N GLY A 175 13.12 1.88 10.17
CA GLY A 175 11.80 2.43 9.90
C GLY A 175 11.88 3.93 9.63
N LEU A 176 11.25 4.41 8.56
CA LEU A 176 11.10 5.85 8.29
C LEU A 176 10.16 6.51 9.30
N GLU A 177 9.18 5.74 9.77
CA GLU A 177 8.19 6.16 10.74
C GLU A 177 8.21 5.26 11.98
N THR A 178 7.53 5.73 13.01
CA THR A 178 7.26 4.94 14.23
C THR A 178 5.82 4.44 14.20
N VAL A 179 5.54 3.38 14.96
CA VAL A 179 4.16 2.87 15.13
C VAL A 179 3.21 3.95 15.65
N ASP A 180 3.67 4.79 16.60
CA ASP A 180 2.86 5.89 17.12
C ASP A 180 2.55 6.94 16.04
N LYS A 181 3.51 7.22 15.12
CA LYS A 181 3.29 8.13 13.99
C LYS A 181 2.30 7.56 12.99
N GLN A 182 2.38 6.30 12.66
CA GLN A 182 1.39 5.63 11.81
C GLN A 182 -0.02 5.62 12.42
N ILE A 183 -0.14 5.34 13.70
CA ILE A 183 -1.42 5.43 14.42
C ILE A 183 -2.00 6.84 14.31
N GLU A 184 -1.17 7.86 14.51
CA GLU A 184 -1.59 9.26 14.37
C GLU A 184 -2.15 9.54 12.97
N ILE A 185 -1.39 9.18 11.94
CA ILE A 185 -1.77 9.45 10.54
C ILE A 185 -3.01 8.66 10.14
N LEU A 186 -3.04 7.36 10.39
CA LEU A 186 -4.09 6.48 9.88
C LEU A 186 -5.41 6.60 10.64
N PHE A 187 -5.38 6.82 11.97
CA PHE A 187 -6.59 6.71 12.78
C PHE A 187 -6.99 7.98 13.53
N LYS A 188 -6.08 8.96 13.72
CA LYS A 188 -6.34 10.14 14.54
C LYS A 188 -6.33 11.46 13.78
N SER A 189 -5.65 11.53 12.64
CA SER A 189 -5.53 12.78 11.85
C SER A 189 -6.84 13.20 11.18
N ILE A 190 -7.75 12.27 10.95
CA ILE A 190 -9.02 12.51 10.25
C ILE A 190 -10.15 12.58 11.28
N PRO A 191 -10.91 13.69 11.38
CA PRO A 191 -12.07 13.80 12.26
C PRO A 191 -13.12 12.73 11.99
N LEU A 192 -13.79 12.24 13.04
CA LEU A 192 -14.75 11.14 12.96
C LEU A 192 -15.82 11.36 11.89
N GLU A 193 -16.35 12.58 11.77
CA GLU A 193 -17.36 12.91 10.76
C GLU A 193 -16.81 12.74 9.32
N ARG A 194 -15.55 13.12 9.10
CA ARG A 194 -14.91 12.89 7.80
C ARG A 194 -14.64 11.42 7.54
N GLN A 195 -14.27 10.65 8.57
CA GLN A 195 -14.12 9.20 8.45
C GLN A 195 -15.44 8.53 8.03
N LYS A 196 -16.59 8.97 8.59
CA LYS A 196 -17.92 8.50 8.18
C LYS A 196 -18.19 8.78 6.71
N GLN A 197 -17.93 10.02 6.26
CA GLN A 197 -18.10 10.40 4.86
C GLN A 197 -17.28 9.53 3.92
N LEU A 198 -16.02 9.26 4.27
CA LEU A 198 -15.13 8.41 3.47
C LEU A 198 -15.61 6.95 3.43
N LEU A 199 -16.05 6.42 4.57
CA LEU A 199 -16.64 5.08 4.62
C LEU A 199 -17.88 4.99 3.74
N MET A 200 -18.80 5.97 3.84
CA MET A 200 -20.03 5.96 3.02
C MET A 200 -19.72 6.20 1.54
N CYS A 201 -18.70 6.97 1.21
CA CYS A 201 -18.22 7.10 -0.17
C CYS A 201 -17.80 5.74 -0.76
N LEU A 202 -17.07 4.92 0.01
CA LEU A 202 -16.74 3.56 -0.42
C LEU A 202 -17.99 2.69 -0.56
N VAL A 203 -18.88 2.70 0.45
CA VAL A 203 -20.12 1.90 0.47
C VAL A 203 -21.02 2.19 -0.73
N ASP A 204 -21.10 3.47 -1.12
CA ASP A 204 -21.99 3.93 -2.18
C ASP A 204 -21.37 3.83 -3.59
N ASN A 205 -20.05 3.59 -3.71
CA ASN A 205 -19.34 3.57 -4.99
C ASN A 205 -18.48 2.32 -5.18
N THR A 206 -18.95 1.16 -4.73
CA THR A 206 -18.18 -0.10 -4.76
C THR A 206 -17.72 -0.50 -6.16
N GLU A 207 -18.54 -0.31 -7.20
CA GLU A 207 -18.18 -0.60 -8.59
C GLU A 207 -17.02 0.28 -9.07
N TYR A 208 -17.02 1.56 -8.70
CA TYR A 208 -15.93 2.47 -9.03
C TYR A 208 -14.62 2.06 -8.33
N TYR A 209 -14.68 1.72 -7.04
CA TYR A 209 -13.52 1.23 -6.29
C TYR A 209 -12.97 -0.08 -6.85
N ASP A 210 -13.84 -1.00 -7.25
CA ASP A 210 -13.47 -2.25 -7.93
C ASP A 210 -12.72 -1.97 -9.24
N MET A 211 -13.24 -1.08 -10.07
CA MET A 211 -12.62 -0.67 -11.34
C MET A 211 -11.24 -0.03 -11.12
N ILE A 212 -11.13 0.90 -10.17
CA ILE A 212 -9.86 1.57 -9.87
C ILE A 212 -8.83 0.56 -9.33
N THR A 213 -9.24 -0.34 -8.44
CA THR A 213 -8.36 -1.39 -7.89
C THR A 213 -7.85 -2.31 -9.00
N GLU A 214 -8.70 -2.69 -9.96
CA GLU A 214 -8.31 -3.50 -11.12
C GLU A 214 -7.27 -2.78 -11.98
N ARG A 215 -7.55 -1.53 -12.37
CA ARG A 215 -6.63 -0.72 -13.18
C ARG A 215 -5.28 -0.50 -12.48
N LEU A 216 -5.30 -0.21 -11.18
CA LEU A 216 -4.09 -0.06 -10.37
C LEU A 216 -3.28 -1.37 -10.33
N THR A 217 -3.96 -2.49 -10.10
CA THR A 217 -3.34 -3.81 -10.04
C THR A 217 -2.72 -4.20 -11.38
N ASP A 218 -3.44 -4.02 -12.48
CA ASP A 218 -2.94 -4.33 -13.83
C ASP A 218 -1.76 -3.43 -14.21
N ALA A 219 -1.82 -2.13 -13.90
CA ALA A 219 -0.72 -1.19 -14.15
C ALA A 219 0.52 -1.54 -13.32
N TYR A 220 0.35 -1.93 -12.06
CA TYR A 220 1.46 -2.33 -11.19
C TYR A 220 2.15 -3.61 -11.70
N PHE A 221 1.39 -4.64 -12.05
CA PHE A 221 1.97 -5.89 -12.57
C PHE A 221 2.59 -5.73 -13.95
N ALA A 222 2.10 -4.78 -14.75
CA ALA A 222 2.73 -4.39 -16.01
C ALA A 222 3.97 -3.49 -15.79
N GLN A 223 4.24 -3.04 -14.56
CA GLN A 223 5.26 -2.06 -14.20
C GLN A 223 5.13 -0.75 -15.01
N ASP A 224 3.90 -0.37 -15.34
CA ASP A 224 3.57 0.78 -16.19
C ASP A 224 3.31 2.02 -15.31
N MET A 225 4.37 2.79 -15.07
CA MET A 225 4.32 3.99 -14.21
C MET A 225 3.41 5.08 -14.77
N GLU A 226 3.28 5.20 -16.09
CA GLU A 226 2.38 6.19 -16.70
C GLU A 226 0.92 5.85 -16.39
N LYS A 227 0.55 4.57 -16.49
CA LYS A 227 -0.79 4.13 -16.11
C LYS A 227 -1.01 4.20 -14.60
N LEU A 228 -0.01 3.89 -13.79
CA LEU A 228 -0.10 4.07 -12.34
C LEU A 228 -0.40 5.52 -11.99
N GLU A 229 0.33 6.47 -12.57
CA GLU A 229 0.09 7.91 -12.39
C GLU A 229 -1.32 8.32 -12.84
N GLN A 230 -1.78 7.84 -14.00
CA GLN A 230 -3.13 8.13 -14.52
C GLN A 230 -4.25 7.58 -13.62
N VAL A 231 -4.01 6.49 -12.90
CA VAL A 231 -5.02 5.91 -12.00
C VAL A 231 -5.04 6.64 -10.65
N LEU A 232 -3.89 7.19 -10.22
CA LEU A 232 -3.74 7.88 -8.93
C LEU A 232 -4.12 9.37 -8.98
N ASN A 233 -4.19 9.99 -10.17
CA ASN A 233 -4.58 11.38 -10.41
C ASN A 233 -6.03 11.48 -10.93
#